data_c78622ca4e93155966c5cb8193c24700
#
_entry.id   c78622ca4e93155966c5cb8193c24700
#
_cell.length_a   1.000
_cell.length_b   1.000
_cell.length_c   1.000
_cell.angle_alpha   90.00
_cell.angle_beta   90.00
_cell.angle_gamma   90.00
#
_symmetry.space_group_name_H-M   'P 1'
#
loop_
_entity.id
_entity.type
_entity.pdbx_description
1 polymer ?
#
loop_
_entity_poly.entity_id
_entity_poly.type
_entity_poly.pdbx_seq_one_letter_code
_entity_poly.pdbx_strand_id
1 'polypeptide(L)'
;MNPNLFKSLWGVALAIMLTLAGTSLIKANKEITTSAERVPMPVAAVTYRQQPSFTRDANYLGVVRAGTDSVVGFEVAGVLTSLSATEGMRVAPGDVLAQLGTDRRQARLDAASATLSRVMAERAQAEARAERISRLVEDGSASQQDYDDARFAAQALQAAENTAAAQKQSAQLEMDKSTLKAPYNAVVAERLVQTGAVVAPCT
;
A
#
# COMPACT_ATOMS: atom_id res chain seq x y z
N MET A 1 34.25 -14.15 -127.25
CA MET A 1 33.77 -13.32 -126.14
C MET A 1 32.37 -13.78 -125.79
N ASN A 2 32.19 -14.49 -124.62
CA ASN A 2 30.91 -15.17 -124.29
C ASN A 2 29.79 -14.18 -123.86
N PRO A 3 28.71 -14.11 -124.58
CA PRO A 3 27.59 -13.11 -124.28
C PRO A 3 26.86 -13.40 -122.96
N ASN A 4 27.12 -14.55 -122.35
CA ASN A 4 26.42 -14.98 -121.13
C ASN A 4 27.05 -14.40 -119.80
N LEU A 5 28.31 -13.96 -119.82
CA LEU A 5 28.96 -13.33 -118.69
C LEU A 5 28.47 -11.91 -118.44
N PHE A 6 28.03 -11.23 -119.53
CA PHE A 6 27.53 -9.85 -119.41
C PHE A 6 26.12 -9.80 -118.79
N LYS A 7 25.28 -10.81 -119.03
CA LYS A 7 23.95 -10.89 -118.46
C LYS A 7 23.99 -11.23 -116.97
N SER A 8 24.99 -12.05 -116.52
CA SER A 8 25.15 -12.42 -115.08
C SER A 8 25.66 -11.23 -114.23
N LEU A 9 26.55 -10.43 -114.79
CA LEU A 9 27.06 -9.24 -114.15
C LEU A 9 25.96 -8.19 -113.92
N TRP A 10 25.06 -8.03 -114.90
CA TRP A 10 23.91 -7.12 -114.81
C TRP A 10 22.86 -7.60 -113.81
N GLY A 11 22.62 -8.89 -113.69
CA GLY A 11 21.76 -9.45 -112.69
C GLY A 11 22.24 -9.26 -111.29
N VAL A 12 23.56 -9.42 -111.01
CA VAL A 12 24.17 -9.18 -109.73
C VAL A 12 24.18 -7.74 -109.33
N ALA A 13 24.44 -6.83 -110.31
CA ALA A 13 24.40 -5.39 -110.10
C ALA A 13 22.97 -4.93 -109.76
N LEU A 14 21.95 -5.47 -110.46
CA LEU A 14 20.54 -5.14 -110.13
C LEU A 14 20.12 -5.69 -108.77
N ALA A 15 20.58 -6.87 -108.37
CA ALA A 15 20.28 -7.43 -107.05
C ALA A 15 20.93 -6.62 -105.91
N ILE A 16 22.18 -6.18 -106.12
CA ILE A 16 22.86 -5.30 -105.18
C ILE A 16 22.15 -3.94 -105.05
N MET A 17 21.72 -3.40 -106.16
CA MET A 17 21.00 -2.15 -106.18
C MET A 17 19.64 -2.24 -105.47
N LEU A 18 18.95 -3.35 -105.63
CA LEU A 18 17.67 -3.58 -104.97
C LEU A 18 17.82 -3.80 -103.44
N THR A 19 18.89 -4.47 -103.07
CA THR A 19 19.19 -4.67 -101.66
C THR A 19 19.62 -3.34 -100.96
N LEU A 20 20.40 -2.54 -101.61
CA LEU A 20 20.79 -1.21 -101.11
C LEU A 20 19.56 -0.25 -101.05
N ALA A 21 18.67 -0.28 -102.06
CA ALA A 21 17.44 0.49 -102.02
C ALA A 21 16.47 0.01 -100.91
N GLY A 22 16.39 -1.30 -100.65
CA GLY A 22 15.59 -1.88 -99.62
C GLY A 22 16.09 -1.53 -98.20
N THR A 23 17.41 -1.52 -97.97
CA THR A 23 18.03 -1.11 -96.72
C THR A 23 17.92 0.36 -96.41
N SER A 24 17.88 1.18 -97.50
CA SER A 24 17.70 2.63 -97.36
C SER A 24 16.23 2.96 -96.95
N LEU A 25 15.25 2.25 -97.49
CA LEU A 25 13.80 2.39 -97.19
C LEU A 25 13.53 1.90 -95.74
N ILE A 26 14.20 0.85 -95.33
CA ILE A 26 14.09 0.37 -93.93
C ILE A 26 14.69 1.33 -92.95
N LYS A 27 15.79 1.99 -93.27
CA LYS A 27 16.44 3.00 -92.44
C LYS A 27 15.60 4.30 -92.34
N ALA A 28 14.95 4.71 -93.46
CA ALA A 28 14.09 5.90 -93.43
C ALA A 28 12.77 5.64 -92.68
N ASN A 29 12.27 4.43 -92.60
CA ASN A 29 11.07 4.09 -91.85
C ASN A 29 11.33 3.86 -90.37
N LYS A 30 12.63 3.78 -89.93
CA LYS A 30 13.01 3.59 -88.49
C LYS A 30 13.14 4.94 -87.73
N GLU A 31 13.09 6.03 -88.43
CA GLU A 31 13.19 7.38 -87.82
C GLU A 31 11.83 8.07 -87.60
N ILE A 32 10.71 7.41 -88.01
CA ILE A 32 9.38 7.90 -87.64
C ILE A 32 8.83 7.11 -86.46
N THR A 33 9.67 6.81 -85.47
CA THR A 33 9.16 6.62 -84.14
C THR A 33 9.16 8.01 -83.49
N THR A 34 8.10 8.72 -83.73
CA THR A 34 7.78 9.94 -83.02
C THR A 34 7.99 9.67 -81.52
N SER A 35 9.07 10.15 -80.99
CA SER A 35 9.17 10.34 -79.59
C SER A 35 8.02 11.25 -79.22
N ALA A 36 6.90 10.68 -78.80
CA ALA A 36 5.85 11.46 -78.22
C ALA A 36 6.50 12.19 -77.09
N GLU A 37 6.78 13.46 -77.29
CA GLU A 37 7.24 14.39 -76.25
C GLU A 37 6.22 14.29 -75.13
N ARG A 38 6.56 13.49 -74.09
CA ARG A 38 5.73 13.36 -72.91
C ARG A 38 5.76 14.72 -72.27
N VAL A 39 4.73 15.47 -72.44
CA VAL A 39 4.51 16.71 -71.70
C VAL A 39 4.63 16.36 -70.25
N PRO A 40 5.63 16.89 -69.55
CA PRO A 40 5.79 16.57 -68.10
C PRO A 40 4.54 17.03 -67.35
N MET A 41 3.84 16.07 -66.82
CA MET A 41 2.68 16.37 -66.00
C MET A 41 3.16 17.12 -64.76
N PRO A 42 2.66 18.31 -64.46
CA PRO A 42 3.06 19.04 -63.26
C PRO A 42 2.64 18.25 -62.04
N VAL A 43 3.58 17.66 -61.33
CA VAL A 43 3.35 16.98 -60.06
C VAL A 43 3.78 17.92 -58.94
N ALA A 44 2.90 18.12 -57.96
CA ALA A 44 3.25 18.79 -56.73
C ALA A 44 4.11 17.84 -55.91
N ALA A 45 5.41 18.14 -55.82
CA ALA A 45 6.31 17.42 -54.95
C ALA A 45 6.31 18.08 -53.57
N VAL A 46 5.93 17.34 -52.56
CA VAL A 46 6.08 17.77 -51.16
C VAL A 46 7.43 17.26 -50.67
N THR A 47 8.29 18.17 -50.27
CA THR A 47 9.57 17.80 -49.66
C THR A 47 9.31 17.23 -48.30
N TYR A 48 9.47 15.92 -48.14
CA TYR A 48 9.41 15.24 -46.85
C TYR A 48 10.76 15.38 -46.14
N ARG A 49 10.74 15.99 -45.00
CA ARG A 49 11.91 16.03 -44.09
C ARG A 49 11.66 15.12 -42.91
N GLN A 50 12.39 14.04 -42.84
CA GLN A 50 12.34 13.16 -41.69
C GLN A 50 12.93 13.88 -40.47
N GLN A 51 12.15 14.11 -39.42
CA GLN A 51 12.63 14.56 -38.16
C GLN A 51 13.09 13.35 -37.33
N PRO A 52 14.35 13.32 -36.83
CA PRO A 52 14.87 12.20 -36.07
C PRO A 52 14.21 12.06 -34.72
N SER A 53 13.56 13.11 -34.22
CA SER A 53 12.79 13.09 -32.97
C SER A 53 11.67 14.13 -33.04
N PHE A 54 10.56 13.83 -32.37
CA PHE A 54 9.51 14.79 -32.10
C PHE A 54 9.15 14.74 -30.62
N THR A 55 8.90 15.88 -30.03
CA THR A 55 8.38 15.97 -28.66
C THR A 55 6.87 16.08 -28.72
N ARG A 56 6.20 15.20 -27.99
CA ARG A 56 4.74 15.24 -27.83
C ARG A 56 4.46 15.52 -26.35
N ASP A 57 3.88 16.66 -26.08
CA ASP A 57 3.37 16.95 -24.76
C ASP A 57 2.09 16.17 -24.53
N ALA A 58 2.11 15.32 -23.52
CA ALA A 58 0.95 14.57 -23.08
C ALA A 58 0.63 14.94 -21.64
N ASN A 59 -0.54 15.49 -21.42
CA ASN A 59 -1.04 15.80 -20.09
C ASN A 59 -1.80 14.58 -19.56
N TYR A 60 -1.36 14.06 -18.41
CA TYR A 60 -2.02 12.96 -17.71
C TYR A 60 -2.69 13.51 -16.45
N LEU A 61 -3.96 13.23 -16.31
CA LEU A 61 -4.68 13.46 -15.06
C LEU A 61 -4.47 12.25 -14.14
N GLY A 62 -3.96 12.49 -12.93
CA GLY A 62 -3.77 11.46 -11.92
C GLY A 62 -4.34 11.91 -10.58
N VAL A 63 -4.80 10.96 -9.79
CA VAL A 63 -5.22 11.19 -8.40
C VAL A 63 -4.18 10.59 -7.49
N VAL A 64 -3.60 11.42 -6.61
CA VAL A 64 -2.68 10.95 -5.57
C VAL A 64 -3.52 10.40 -4.41
N ARG A 65 -3.26 9.16 -4.05
CA ARG A 65 -3.85 8.51 -2.86
C ARG A 65 -2.76 8.17 -1.87
N ALA A 66 -3.13 8.11 -0.58
CA ALA A 66 -2.22 7.63 0.45
C ALA A 66 -1.82 6.16 0.14
N GLY A 67 -0.53 5.85 0.29
CA GLY A 67 -0.02 4.48 0.13
C GLY A 67 -0.42 3.58 1.30
N THR A 68 -0.68 4.16 2.47
CA THR A 68 -1.21 3.48 3.66
C THR A 68 -2.31 4.34 4.24
N ASP A 69 -3.45 3.75 4.49
CA ASP A 69 -4.62 4.36 5.11
C ASP A 69 -5.10 3.45 6.23
N SER A 70 -5.41 4.02 7.39
CA SER A 70 -5.85 3.28 8.58
C SER A 70 -6.91 4.03 9.34
N VAL A 71 -7.96 3.35 9.71
CA VAL A 71 -8.97 3.86 10.63
C VAL A 71 -8.55 3.49 12.05
N VAL A 72 -8.38 4.49 12.90
CA VAL A 72 -8.03 4.33 14.30
C VAL A 72 -9.26 4.66 15.16
N GLY A 73 -9.58 3.78 16.10
CA GLY A 73 -10.75 3.94 16.96
C GLY A 73 -10.51 3.42 18.36
N PHE A 74 -11.46 3.67 19.28
CA PHE A 74 -11.39 3.19 20.65
C PHE A 74 -11.73 1.71 20.75
N GLU A 75 -11.00 1.00 21.60
CA GLU A 75 -11.29 -0.42 21.94
C GLU A 75 -12.38 -0.55 23.02
N VAL A 76 -12.75 0.56 23.66
CA VAL A 76 -13.75 0.61 24.75
C VAL A 76 -14.83 1.63 24.42
N ALA A 77 -16.06 1.32 24.81
CA ALA A 77 -17.19 2.23 24.63
C ALA A 77 -17.14 3.40 25.62
N GLY A 78 -17.60 4.56 25.21
CA GLY A 78 -17.69 5.72 26.10
C GLY A 78 -18.15 7.00 25.42
N VAL A 79 -18.26 8.08 26.20
CA VAL A 79 -18.54 9.41 25.68
C VAL A 79 -17.22 10.10 25.38
N LEU A 80 -17.08 10.67 24.20
CA LEU A 80 -15.92 11.44 23.79
C LEU A 80 -15.90 12.79 24.52
N THR A 81 -14.94 12.98 25.43
CA THR A 81 -14.82 14.22 26.22
C THR A 81 -13.89 15.23 25.56
N SER A 82 -12.83 14.79 24.92
CA SER A 82 -11.93 15.69 24.18
C SER A 82 -11.47 15.07 22.86
N LEU A 83 -11.26 15.92 21.86
CA LEU A 83 -10.77 15.56 20.54
C LEU A 83 -9.72 16.59 20.13
N SER A 84 -8.45 16.22 20.26
CA SER A 84 -7.30 17.09 19.96
C SER A 84 -6.90 17.03 18.49
N ALA A 85 -7.22 15.93 17.80
CA ALA A 85 -6.89 15.74 16.40
C ALA A 85 -7.73 16.65 15.50
N THR A 86 -7.07 17.36 14.58
CA THR A 86 -7.70 18.16 13.52
C THR A 86 -7.28 17.62 12.15
N GLU A 87 -8.18 17.73 11.15
CA GLU A 87 -7.89 17.33 9.79
C GLU A 87 -6.69 18.09 9.23
N GLY A 88 -5.79 17.39 8.55
CA GLY A 88 -4.53 17.94 8.07
C GLY A 88 -3.40 18.01 9.12
N MET A 89 -3.68 17.73 10.39
CA MET A 89 -2.68 17.73 11.47
C MET A 89 -1.69 16.57 11.29
N ARG A 90 -0.39 16.85 11.47
CA ARG A 90 0.66 15.83 11.56
C ARG A 90 0.78 15.34 12.98
N VAL A 91 0.84 14.03 13.15
CA VAL A 91 0.93 13.36 14.44
C VAL A 91 2.11 12.41 14.47
N ALA A 92 2.74 12.31 15.64
CA ALA A 92 3.82 11.37 15.94
C ALA A 92 3.28 10.19 16.78
N PRO A 93 3.99 9.03 16.81
CA PRO A 93 3.62 7.92 17.66
C PRO A 93 3.49 8.35 19.12
N GLY A 94 2.35 8.01 19.76
CA GLY A 94 2.05 8.36 21.13
C GLY A 94 1.29 9.66 21.34
N ASP A 95 1.15 10.52 20.32
CA ASP A 95 0.35 11.75 20.40
C ASP A 95 -1.11 11.41 20.73
N VAL A 96 -1.69 12.14 21.65
CA VAL A 96 -3.09 11.97 22.06
C VAL A 96 -4.02 12.58 21.01
N LEU A 97 -4.81 11.74 20.38
CA LEU A 97 -5.80 12.13 19.36
C LEU A 97 -7.14 12.47 19.98
N ALA A 98 -7.58 11.67 20.94
CA ALA A 98 -8.88 11.82 21.58
C ALA A 98 -8.92 11.15 22.97
N GLN A 99 -9.88 11.55 23.81
CA GLN A 99 -10.09 10.96 25.14
C GLN A 99 -11.57 10.73 25.41
N LEU A 100 -11.87 9.60 26.03
CA LEU A 100 -13.19 9.27 26.57
C LEU A 100 -13.31 9.76 28.03
N GLY A 101 -14.54 9.91 28.47
CA GLY A 101 -14.84 10.15 29.90
C GLY A 101 -14.33 9.00 30.77
N THR A 102 -13.54 9.34 31.78
CA THR A 102 -12.79 8.38 32.60
C THR A 102 -13.38 8.14 33.99
N ASP A 103 -14.34 8.95 34.44
CA ASP A 103 -14.84 8.97 35.83
C ASP A 103 -15.26 7.57 36.33
N ARG A 104 -16.06 6.85 35.53
CA ARG A 104 -16.51 5.51 35.89
C ARG A 104 -15.35 4.49 35.93
N ARG A 105 -14.38 4.63 35.04
CA ARG A 105 -13.21 3.74 34.96
C ARG A 105 -12.26 4.04 36.10
N GLN A 106 -12.08 5.30 36.44
CA GLN A 106 -11.28 5.67 37.60
C GLN A 106 -11.89 5.08 38.89
N ALA A 107 -13.20 5.25 39.11
CA ALA A 107 -13.87 4.66 40.26
C ALA A 107 -13.72 3.13 40.31
N ARG A 108 -13.74 2.42 39.15
CA ARG A 108 -13.53 0.99 39.07
C ARG A 108 -12.07 0.61 39.42
N LEU A 109 -11.08 1.38 38.91
CA LEU A 109 -9.67 1.17 39.24
C LEU A 109 -9.39 1.40 40.73
N ASP A 110 -10.00 2.42 41.31
CA ASP A 110 -9.87 2.71 42.76
C ASP A 110 -10.47 1.61 43.61
N ALA A 111 -11.63 1.08 43.24
CA ALA A 111 -12.29 -0.06 43.90
C ALA A 111 -11.44 -1.33 43.83
N ALA A 112 -10.88 -1.63 42.63
CA ALA A 112 -9.99 -2.77 42.44
C ALA A 112 -8.68 -2.62 43.24
N SER A 113 -8.13 -1.40 43.30
CA SER A 113 -6.94 -1.09 44.14
C SER A 113 -7.18 -1.26 45.62
N ALA A 114 -8.35 -0.80 46.10
CA ALA A 114 -8.74 -1.00 47.51
C ALA A 114 -8.94 -2.48 47.85
N THR A 115 -9.55 -3.26 46.93
CA THR A 115 -9.69 -4.70 47.08
C THR A 115 -8.36 -5.41 47.18
N LEU A 116 -7.41 -5.08 46.29
CA LEU A 116 -6.04 -5.63 46.34
C LEU A 116 -5.38 -5.30 47.67
N SER A 117 -5.45 -4.05 48.14
CA SER A 117 -4.85 -3.62 49.40
C SER A 117 -5.43 -4.40 50.59
N ARG A 118 -6.74 -4.63 50.62
CA ARG A 118 -7.40 -5.41 51.67
C ARG A 118 -6.89 -6.87 51.68
N VAL A 119 -6.86 -7.52 50.50
CA VAL A 119 -6.41 -8.93 50.40
C VAL A 119 -4.93 -9.09 50.75
N MET A 120 -4.08 -8.12 50.40
CA MET A 120 -2.67 -8.09 50.77
C MET A 120 -2.52 -8.03 52.30
N ALA A 121 -3.32 -7.21 53.00
CA ALA A 121 -3.31 -7.15 54.45
C ALA A 121 -3.78 -8.46 55.12
N GLU A 122 -4.85 -9.08 54.57
CA GLU A 122 -5.34 -10.38 55.01
C GLU A 122 -4.30 -11.48 54.83
N ARG A 123 -3.61 -11.51 53.68
CA ARG A 123 -2.51 -12.44 53.43
C ARG A 123 -1.36 -12.24 54.44
N ALA A 124 -0.91 -11.00 54.61
CA ALA A 124 0.17 -10.69 55.59
C ALA A 124 -0.19 -11.15 57.01
N GLN A 125 -1.46 -10.98 57.42
CA GLN A 125 -1.95 -11.48 58.69
C GLN A 125 -1.89 -13.02 58.79
N ALA A 126 -2.32 -13.72 57.70
CA ALA A 126 -2.30 -15.18 57.66
C ALA A 126 -0.86 -15.75 57.67
N GLU A 127 0.04 -15.14 56.91
CA GLU A 127 1.47 -15.50 56.92
C GLU A 127 2.09 -15.33 58.29
N ALA A 128 1.85 -14.18 58.95
CA ALA A 128 2.34 -13.96 60.32
C ALA A 128 1.73 -14.94 61.32
N ARG A 129 0.48 -15.41 61.09
CA ARG A 129 -0.13 -16.46 61.91
C ARG A 129 0.54 -17.81 61.67
N ALA A 130 0.76 -18.21 60.42
CA ALA A 130 1.42 -19.46 60.06
C ALA A 130 2.83 -19.53 60.65
N GLU A 131 3.59 -18.42 60.56
CA GLU A 131 4.93 -18.32 61.17
C GLU A 131 4.92 -18.46 62.67
N ARG A 132 3.94 -17.86 63.37
CA ARG A 132 3.82 -18.05 64.84
C ARG A 132 3.49 -19.50 65.20
N ILE A 133 2.58 -20.15 64.49
CA ILE A 133 2.22 -21.54 64.76
C ILE A 133 3.40 -22.46 64.45
N SER A 134 4.18 -22.22 63.38
CA SER A 134 5.39 -22.98 63.07
C SER A 134 6.36 -23.02 64.29
N ARG A 135 6.61 -21.85 64.90
CA ARG A 135 7.47 -21.77 66.12
C ARG A 135 6.89 -22.53 67.32
N LEU A 136 5.55 -22.47 67.50
CA LEU A 136 4.87 -23.21 68.53
C LEU A 136 4.90 -24.73 68.31
N VAL A 137 4.89 -25.20 67.10
CA VAL A 137 5.07 -26.62 66.77
C VAL A 137 6.51 -27.07 67.11
N GLU A 138 7.52 -26.24 66.76
CA GLU A 138 8.92 -26.50 67.06
C GLU A 138 9.13 -26.62 68.58
N ASP A 139 8.43 -25.80 69.38
CA ASP A 139 8.45 -25.83 70.86
C ASP A 139 7.55 -26.93 71.45
N GLY A 140 6.86 -27.73 70.66
CA GLY A 140 5.92 -28.76 71.07
C GLY A 140 4.58 -28.24 71.65
N SER A 141 4.28 -26.95 71.47
CA SER A 141 3.10 -26.26 72.02
C SER A 141 1.91 -26.19 71.07
N ALA A 142 2.06 -26.60 69.81
CA ALA A 142 1.02 -26.71 68.85
C ALA A 142 1.14 -28.00 68.01
N SER A 143 0.06 -28.41 67.35
CA SER A 143 0.05 -29.60 66.48
C SER A 143 0.52 -29.31 65.07
N GLN A 144 1.03 -30.33 64.38
CA GLN A 144 1.37 -30.22 62.95
C GLN A 144 0.15 -29.85 62.13
N GLN A 145 -1.04 -30.34 62.51
CA GLN A 145 -2.30 -30.01 61.82
C GLN A 145 -2.62 -28.51 61.89
N ASP A 146 -2.42 -27.89 63.08
CA ASP A 146 -2.62 -26.43 63.23
C ASP A 146 -1.72 -25.61 62.29
N TYR A 147 -0.47 -26.04 62.12
CA TYR A 147 0.48 -25.43 61.20
C TYR A 147 0.05 -25.60 59.75
N ASP A 148 -0.32 -26.83 59.35
CA ASP A 148 -0.75 -27.11 58.00
C ASP A 148 -2.02 -26.31 57.62
N ASP A 149 -2.99 -26.19 58.54
CA ASP A 149 -4.20 -25.37 58.34
C ASP A 149 -3.86 -23.88 58.15
N ALA A 150 -2.96 -23.34 58.99
CA ALA A 150 -2.53 -21.95 58.90
C ALA A 150 -1.75 -21.68 57.56
N ARG A 151 -0.90 -22.62 57.16
CA ARG A 151 -0.12 -22.53 55.93
C ARG A 151 -1.04 -22.56 54.69
N PHE A 152 -2.00 -23.46 54.67
CA PHE A 152 -2.97 -23.52 53.54
C PHE A 152 -3.88 -22.31 53.49
N ALA A 153 -4.25 -21.74 54.65
CA ALA A 153 -4.98 -20.48 54.71
C ALA A 153 -4.17 -19.30 54.08
N ALA A 154 -2.87 -19.23 54.38
CA ALA A 154 -1.98 -18.23 53.77
C ALA A 154 -1.83 -18.45 52.26
N GLN A 155 -1.71 -19.69 51.80
CA GLN A 155 -1.66 -20.02 50.36
C GLN A 155 -2.97 -19.66 49.64
N ALA A 156 -4.13 -19.88 50.24
CA ALA A 156 -5.42 -19.49 49.68
C ALA A 156 -5.52 -17.96 49.53
N LEU A 157 -5.04 -17.19 50.49
CA LEU A 157 -4.99 -15.73 50.42
C LEU A 157 -3.97 -15.23 49.39
N GLN A 158 -2.85 -15.93 49.20
CA GLN A 158 -1.93 -15.64 48.08
C GLN A 158 -2.62 -15.79 46.73
N ALA A 159 -3.44 -16.84 46.53
CA ALA A 159 -4.21 -17.02 45.31
C ALA A 159 -5.27 -15.91 45.14
N ALA A 160 -5.93 -15.50 46.21
CA ALA A 160 -6.88 -14.40 46.23
C ALA A 160 -6.19 -13.06 45.89
N GLU A 161 -5.00 -12.81 46.37
CA GLU A 161 -4.19 -11.62 46.03
C GLU A 161 -3.86 -11.59 44.52
N ASN A 162 -3.42 -12.72 43.96
CA ASN A 162 -3.14 -12.80 42.52
C ASN A 162 -4.40 -12.50 41.70
N THR A 163 -5.56 -12.95 42.15
CA THR A 163 -6.86 -12.63 41.51
C THR A 163 -7.18 -11.14 41.60
N ALA A 164 -7.02 -10.53 42.78
CA ALA A 164 -7.27 -9.09 42.94
C ALA A 164 -6.27 -8.23 42.17
N ALA A 165 -5.01 -8.66 42.07
CA ALA A 165 -4.00 -8.00 41.23
C ALA A 165 -4.37 -8.05 39.75
N ALA A 166 -4.85 -9.19 39.23
CA ALA A 166 -5.34 -9.32 37.88
C ALA A 166 -6.57 -8.42 37.58
N GLN A 167 -7.49 -8.30 38.54
CA GLN A 167 -8.63 -7.40 38.45
C GLN A 167 -8.22 -5.92 38.38
N LYS A 168 -7.25 -5.51 39.22
CA LYS A 168 -6.67 -4.15 39.15
C LYS A 168 -6.01 -3.89 37.81
N GLN A 169 -5.24 -4.85 37.30
CA GLN A 169 -4.58 -4.74 36.01
C GLN A 169 -5.59 -4.59 34.86
N SER A 170 -6.70 -5.37 34.89
CA SER A 170 -7.77 -5.23 33.92
C SER A 170 -8.42 -3.84 33.94
N ALA A 171 -8.71 -3.31 35.14
CA ALA A 171 -9.26 -1.95 35.29
C ALA A 171 -8.28 -0.88 34.78
N GLN A 172 -6.99 -1.07 35.01
CA GLN A 172 -5.94 -0.17 34.49
C GLN A 172 -5.91 -0.17 32.96
N LEU A 173 -5.96 -1.35 32.33
CA LEU A 173 -5.99 -1.48 30.88
C LEU A 173 -7.24 -0.81 30.27
N GLU A 174 -8.41 -0.95 30.90
CA GLU A 174 -9.63 -0.23 30.47
C GLU A 174 -9.46 1.29 30.57
N MET A 175 -8.72 1.77 31.57
CA MET A 175 -8.40 3.19 31.74
C MET A 175 -7.45 3.67 30.63
N ASP A 176 -6.39 2.92 30.36
CA ASP A 176 -5.38 3.25 29.32
C ASP A 176 -6.03 3.29 27.92
N LYS A 177 -6.95 2.36 27.63
CA LYS A 177 -7.73 2.28 26.38
C LYS A 177 -8.75 3.42 26.23
N SER A 178 -8.95 4.24 27.27
CA SER A 178 -9.80 5.44 27.17
C SER A 178 -9.11 6.62 26.47
N THR A 179 -7.81 6.52 26.23
CA THR A 179 -7.02 7.52 25.52
C THR A 179 -6.59 6.96 24.16
N LEU A 180 -7.08 7.56 23.08
CA LEU A 180 -6.69 7.20 21.73
C LEU A 180 -5.39 7.91 21.37
N LYS A 181 -4.35 7.12 21.05
CA LYS A 181 -3.03 7.63 20.66
C LYS A 181 -2.69 7.23 19.22
N ALA A 182 -1.90 8.06 18.56
CA ALA A 182 -1.38 7.76 17.23
C ALA A 182 -0.40 6.58 17.29
N PRO A 183 -0.57 5.52 16.47
CA PRO A 183 0.32 4.35 16.48
C PRO A 183 1.61 4.60 15.70
N TYR A 184 1.63 5.53 14.75
CA TYR A 184 2.77 5.84 13.88
C TYR A 184 2.70 7.29 13.38
N ASN A 185 3.76 7.76 12.71
CA ASN A 185 3.77 9.07 12.09
C ASN A 185 2.76 9.12 10.93
N ALA A 186 1.80 10.02 11.02
CA ALA A 186 0.73 10.15 10.03
C ALA A 186 0.23 11.60 9.88
N VAL A 187 -0.66 11.78 8.91
CA VAL A 187 -1.49 13.00 8.78
C VAL A 187 -2.93 12.58 8.97
N VAL A 188 -3.66 13.27 9.81
CA VAL A 188 -5.09 13.04 10.03
C VAL A 188 -5.84 13.43 8.76
N ALA A 189 -6.45 12.46 8.09
CA ALA A 189 -7.19 12.68 6.85
C ALA A 189 -8.60 13.22 7.13
N GLU A 190 -9.32 12.56 8.02
CA GLU A 190 -10.73 12.86 8.31
C GLU A 190 -11.07 12.54 9.77
N ARG A 191 -12.06 13.21 10.32
CA ARG A 191 -12.65 12.93 11.63
C ARG A 191 -14.06 12.42 11.47
N LEU A 192 -14.30 11.19 11.90
CA LEU A 192 -15.61 10.54 11.80
C LEU A 192 -16.53 10.84 13.01
N VAL A 193 -15.99 11.44 14.07
CA VAL A 193 -16.72 11.70 15.33
C VAL A 193 -16.46 13.11 15.85
N GLN A 194 -17.36 13.57 16.72
CA GLN A 194 -17.27 14.89 17.37
C GLN A 194 -17.29 14.73 18.88
N THR A 195 -16.80 15.74 19.61
CA THR A 195 -16.86 15.80 21.08
C THR A 195 -18.31 15.70 21.53
N GLY A 196 -18.56 14.90 22.56
CA GLY A 196 -19.91 14.56 23.05
C GLY A 196 -20.55 13.34 22.41
N ALA A 197 -19.99 12.80 21.32
CA ALA A 197 -20.49 11.58 20.73
C ALA A 197 -20.28 10.36 21.64
N VAL A 198 -21.22 9.42 21.61
CA VAL A 198 -21.04 8.08 22.20
C VAL A 198 -20.37 7.19 21.17
N VAL A 199 -19.22 6.64 21.51
CA VAL A 199 -18.48 5.71 20.66
C VAL A 199 -18.61 4.28 21.16
N ALA A 200 -18.72 3.33 20.23
CA ALA A 200 -18.64 1.90 20.48
C ALA A 200 -17.24 1.39 20.14
N PRO A 201 -16.82 0.23 20.66
CA PRO A 201 -15.56 -0.39 20.29
C PRO A 201 -15.51 -0.64 18.78
N CYS A 202 -14.38 -0.30 18.15
CA CYS A 202 -14.12 -0.75 16.78
C CYS A 202 -13.79 -2.25 16.84
N THR A 203 -14.59 -3.07 16.15
CA THR A 203 -14.34 -4.49 15.88
C THR A 203 -13.65 -4.66 14.56
#